data_7ef1c44ea4551eab5c4e4cb3515b6d29
#
_entry.id   7ef1c44ea4551eab5c4e4cb3515b6d29
#
_cell.length_a   1.000
_cell.length_b   1.000
_cell.length_c   1.000
_cell.angle_alpha   90.00
_cell.angle_beta   90.00
_cell.angle_gamma   90.00
#
_symmetry.space_group_name_H-M   'P 1'
#
loop_
_entity.id
_entity.type
_entity.pdbx_description
1 polymer ?
#
loop_
_entity_poly.entity_id
_entity_poly.type
_entity_poly.pdbx_seq_one_letter_code
_entity_poly.pdbx_strand_id
1 'polypeptide(L)'
;GEGHYLMGRALEATGETGEAEDEYSIAIELDPEHADAQLALADLSIVRMDVENAHQHVCFALRADPMHAGALHFRGCLRELREYDEGAARDFAAAALLDPEFFPVPTPLDDQTLDQVVQQVLDSLHPTLRNYLANVAILVEEMPSAEVLDEVPHAHPFELLGSFSGPSLAESDGLQPVTAWSAMPPTISIYRRNLQRFADGREQLLAELRITLLHEIGHFLGLDEDDLAERGLD
;
A
#
# COMPACT_ATOMS: atom_id res chain seq x y z
N GLY A 1 18.79 -24.37 -0.97
CA GLY A 1 17.74 -23.33 -1.11
C GLY A 1 17.50 -22.61 0.21
N GLU A 2 16.96 -23.35 1.22
CA GLU A 2 16.44 -22.78 2.48
C GLU A 2 17.39 -21.81 3.20
N GLY A 3 18.68 -22.14 3.35
CA GLY A 3 19.64 -21.28 4.04
C GLY A 3 19.85 -19.92 3.36
N HIS A 4 19.85 -19.88 2.04
CA HIS A 4 19.94 -18.64 1.26
C HIS A 4 18.63 -17.84 1.35
N TYR A 5 17.47 -18.50 1.30
CA TYR A 5 16.20 -17.85 1.53
C TYR A 5 16.13 -17.14 2.89
N LEU A 6 16.55 -17.81 3.97
CA LEU A 6 16.59 -17.21 5.31
C LEU A 6 17.59 -16.05 5.42
N MET A 7 18.73 -16.13 4.70
CA MET A 7 19.69 -15.03 4.62
C MET A 7 19.08 -13.84 3.88
N GLY A 8 18.42 -14.07 2.74
CA GLY A 8 17.70 -13.02 2.01
C GLY A 8 16.67 -12.32 2.86
N ARG A 9 15.85 -13.07 3.63
CA ARG A 9 14.89 -12.50 4.59
C ARG A 9 15.55 -11.62 5.65
N ALA A 10 16.71 -12.03 6.16
CA ALA A 10 17.45 -11.23 7.15
C ALA A 10 18.00 -9.92 6.55
N LEU A 11 18.52 -9.97 5.33
CA LEU A 11 19.02 -8.81 4.60
C LEU A 11 17.90 -7.84 4.26
N GLU A 12 16.76 -8.35 3.81
CA GLU A 12 15.58 -7.55 3.52
C GLU A 12 15.10 -6.79 4.78
N ALA A 13 15.07 -7.46 5.94
CA ALA A 13 14.71 -6.84 7.21
C ALA A 13 15.69 -5.75 7.68
N THR A 14 16.92 -5.71 7.16
CA THR A 14 17.92 -4.66 7.41
C THR A 14 17.97 -3.60 6.30
N GLY A 15 17.12 -3.73 5.27
CA GLY A 15 17.05 -2.80 4.15
C GLY A 15 18.06 -3.06 3.03
N GLU A 16 18.82 -4.15 3.11
CA GLU A 16 19.85 -4.56 2.14
C GLU A 16 19.19 -5.33 0.98
N THR A 17 18.24 -4.70 0.31
CA THR A 17 17.33 -5.34 -0.67
C THR A 17 18.06 -5.93 -1.87
N GLY A 18 19.18 -5.32 -2.32
CA GLY A 18 19.98 -5.85 -3.43
C GLY A 18 20.68 -7.17 -3.07
N GLU A 19 21.25 -7.24 -1.87
CA GLU A 19 21.88 -8.48 -1.37
C GLU A 19 20.82 -9.55 -1.07
N ALA A 20 19.64 -9.14 -0.59
CA ALA A 20 18.52 -10.05 -0.40
C ALA A 20 18.08 -10.69 -1.72
N GLU A 21 17.99 -9.92 -2.80
CA GLU A 21 17.65 -10.42 -4.13
C GLU A 21 18.66 -11.46 -4.66
N ASP A 22 19.96 -11.21 -4.45
CA ASP A 22 21.03 -12.16 -4.79
C ASP A 22 20.85 -13.48 -4.02
N GLU A 23 20.58 -13.41 -2.72
CA GLU A 23 20.38 -14.58 -1.87
C GLU A 23 19.11 -15.37 -2.25
N TYR A 24 18.01 -14.69 -2.56
CA TYR A 24 16.80 -15.35 -3.07
C TYR A 24 17.04 -16.00 -4.44
N SER A 25 17.81 -15.36 -5.31
CA SER A 25 18.20 -15.91 -6.61
C SER A 25 19.03 -17.19 -6.45
N ILE A 26 20.00 -17.21 -5.54
CA ILE A 26 20.75 -18.43 -5.21
C ILE A 26 19.82 -19.51 -4.63
N ALA A 27 18.85 -19.11 -3.80
CA ALA A 27 17.90 -20.07 -3.24
C ALA A 27 17.12 -20.82 -4.32
N ILE A 28 16.62 -20.12 -5.35
CA ILE A 28 15.88 -20.74 -6.46
C ILE A 28 16.80 -21.46 -7.47
N GLU A 29 18.06 -21.07 -7.60
CA GLU A 29 19.05 -21.83 -8.39
C GLU A 29 19.32 -23.21 -7.76
N LEU A 30 19.39 -23.28 -6.44
CA LEU A 30 19.60 -24.52 -5.68
C LEU A 30 18.34 -25.37 -5.54
N ASP A 31 17.19 -24.71 -5.48
CA ASP A 31 15.86 -25.33 -5.34
C ASP A 31 14.81 -24.55 -6.16
N PRO A 32 14.62 -24.90 -7.45
CA PRO A 32 13.66 -24.22 -8.30
C PRO A 32 12.20 -24.30 -7.84
N GLU A 33 11.87 -25.25 -6.94
CA GLU A 33 10.54 -25.42 -6.36
C GLU A 33 10.37 -24.69 -5.02
N HIS A 34 11.31 -23.84 -4.61
CA HIS A 34 11.22 -23.06 -3.39
C HIS A 34 10.20 -21.90 -3.54
N ALA A 35 8.94 -22.18 -3.21
CA ALA A 35 7.82 -21.26 -3.44
C ALA A 35 8.00 -19.92 -2.71
N ASP A 36 8.46 -19.93 -1.44
CA ASP A 36 8.68 -18.70 -0.68
C ASP A 36 9.76 -17.80 -1.28
N ALA A 37 10.87 -18.37 -1.79
CA ALA A 37 11.92 -17.59 -2.43
C ALA A 37 11.44 -16.98 -3.76
N GLN A 38 10.61 -17.71 -4.51
CA GLN A 38 9.95 -17.17 -5.69
C GLN A 38 9.01 -16.00 -5.32
N LEU A 39 8.24 -16.14 -4.23
CA LEU A 39 7.34 -15.08 -3.78
C LEU A 39 8.11 -13.84 -3.31
N ALA A 40 9.23 -14.01 -2.59
CA ALA A 40 10.10 -12.91 -2.18
C ALA A 40 10.67 -12.14 -3.39
N LEU A 41 11.09 -12.83 -4.45
CA LEU A 41 11.53 -12.19 -5.71
C LEU A 41 10.37 -11.46 -6.41
N ALA A 42 9.13 -11.98 -6.32
CA ALA A 42 7.95 -11.30 -6.84
C ALA A 42 7.71 -9.98 -6.09
N ASP A 43 7.88 -9.99 -4.78
CA ASP A 43 7.74 -8.83 -3.91
C ASP A 43 8.76 -7.73 -4.25
N LEU A 44 10.03 -8.08 -4.32
CA LEU A 44 11.09 -7.16 -4.75
C LEU A 44 10.87 -6.61 -6.17
N SER A 45 10.28 -7.41 -7.06
CA SER A 45 9.96 -6.98 -8.42
C SER A 45 8.84 -5.95 -8.42
N ILE A 46 7.78 -6.15 -7.63
CA ILE A 46 6.64 -5.23 -7.61
C ILE A 46 6.98 -3.89 -6.96
N VAL A 47 7.86 -3.84 -5.97
CA VAL A 47 8.37 -2.59 -5.40
C VAL A 47 9.04 -1.72 -6.47
N ARG A 48 9.64 -2.33 -7.49
CA ARG A 48 10.21 -1.65 -8.66
C ARG A 48 9.21 -1.46 -9.81
N MET A 49 7.94 -1.74 -9.59
CA MET A 49 6.87 -1.74 -10.60
C MET A 49 7.14 -2.65 -11.80
N ASP A 50 8.01 -3.66 -11.63
CA ASP A 50 8.22 -4.70 -12.64
C ASP A 50 7.14 -5.79 -12.51
N VAL A 51 5.94 -5.42 -12.92
CA VAL A 51 4.72 -6.25 -12.81
C VAL A 51 4.87 -7.57 -13.57
N GLU A 52 5.64 -7.59 -14.66
CA GLU A 52 5.82 -8.79 -15.47
C GLU A 52 6.71 -9.83 -14.77
N ASN A 53 7.84 -9.41 -14.22
CA ASN A 53 8.70 -10.29 -13.43
C ASN A 53 8.01 -10.75 -12.15
N ALA A 54 7.32 -9.85 -11.44
CA ALA A 54 6.51 -10.24 -10.28
C ALA A 54 5.50 -11.35 -10.64
N HIS A 55 4.78 -11.19 -11.75
CA HIS A 55 3.84 -12.20 -12.21
C HIS A 55 4.51 -13.55 -12.56
N GLN A 56 5.68 -13.53 -13.20
CA GLN A 56 6.42 -14.76 -13.52
C GLN A 56 6.81 -15.51 -12.25
N HIS A 57 7.38 -14.82 -11.26
CA HIS A 57 7.77 -15.41 -9.98
C HIS A 57 6.56 -15.99 -9.23
N VAL A 58 5.45 -15.28 -9.18
CA VAL A 58 4.20 -15.81 -8.58
C VAL A 58 3.71 -17.06 -9.31
N CYS A 59 3.81 -17.11 -10.65
CA CYS A 59 3.47 -18.30 -11.41
C CYS A 59 4.40 -19.49 -11.09
N PHE A 60 5.68 -19.24 -10.85
CA PHE A 60 6.62 -20.29 -10.41
C PHE A 60 6.30 -20.77 -9.00
N ALA A 61 6.05 -19.86 -8.05
CA ALA A 61 5.63 -20.22 -6.71
C ALA A 61 4.38 -21.11 -6.70
N LEU A 62 3.34 -20.73 -7.45
CA LEU A 62 2.09 -21.51 -7.55
C LEU A 62 2.21 -22.81 -8.37
N ARG A 63 3.25 -22.94 -9.19
CA ARG A 63 3.57 -24.21 -9.83
C ARG A 63 4.23 -25.18 -8.85
N ALA A 64 5.10 -24.69 -7.99
CA ALA A 64 5.76 -25.46 -6.94
C ALA A 64 4.77 -25.85 -5.85
N ASP A 65 4.00 -24.89 -5.36
CA ASP A 65 2.91 -25.10 -4.39
C ASP A 65 1.61 -24.40 -4.84
N PRO A 66 0.68 -25.13 -5.45
CA PRO A 66 -0.61 -24.59 -5.87
C PRO A 66 -1.52 -24.10 -4.72
N MET A 67 -1.20 -24.49 -3.47
CA MET A 67 -1.95 -24.10 -2.27
C MET A 67 -1.17 -23.09 -1.41
N HIS A 68 -0.18 -22.40 -1.95
CA HIS A 68 0.56 -21.37 -1.24
C HIS A 68 -0.30 -20.11 -1.08
N ALA A 69 -0.81 -19.89 0.14
CA ALA A 69 -1.76 -18.81 0.43
C ALA A 69 -1.22 -17.43 0.04
N GLY A 70 0.03 -17.09 0.42
CA GLY A 70 0.67 -15.83 0.06
C GLY A 70 0.79 -15.62 -1.45
N ALA A 71 1.16 -16.66 -2.21
CA ALA A 71 1.28 -16.56 -3.66
C ALA A 71 -0.09 -16.41 -4.36
N LEU A 72 -1.15 -17.04 -3.83
CA LEU A 72 -2.52 -16.82 -4.28
C LEU A 72 -2.95 -15.38 -4.01
N HIS A 73 -2.74 -14.89 -2.79
CA HIS A 73 -3.04 -13.50 -2.43
C HIS A 73 -2.30 -12.51 -3.34
N PHE A 74 -1.00 -12.68 -3.50
CA PHE A 74 -0.18 -11.82 -4.35
C PHE A 74 -0.65 -11.83 -5.81
N ARG A 75 -1.04 -13.01 -6.34
CA ARG A 75 -1.64 -13.09 -7.68
C ARG A 75 -2.98 -12.34 -7.75
N GLY A 76 -3.75 -12.35 -6.69
CA GLY A 76 -4.95 -11.52 -6.56
C GLY A 76 -4.64 -10.04 -6.73
N CYS A 77 -3.62 -9.52 -6.01
CA CYS A 77 -3.16 -8.13 -6.12
C CYS A 77 -2.70 -7.79 -7.55
N LEU A 78 -1.90 -8.65 -8.18
CA LEU A 78 -1.46 -8.46 -9.58
C LEU A 78 -2.62 -8.47 -10.57
N ARG A 79 -3.69 -9.23 -10.28
CA ARG A 79 -4.92 -9.25 -11.11
C ARG A 79 -5.73 -7.97 -10.95
N GLU A 80 -5.77 -7.40 -9.75
CA GLU A 80 -6.38 -6.08 -9.53
C GLU A 80 -5.67 -4.98 -10.32
N LEU A 81 -4.33 -4.97 -10.36
CA LEU A 81 -3.56 -4.04 -11.20
C LEU A 81 -3.90 -4.15 -12.70
N ARG A 82 -4.38 -5.32 -13.13
CA ARG A 82 -4.79 -5.59 -14.52
C ARG A 82 -6.32 -5.50 -14.72
N GLU A 83 -7.03 -4.94 -13.76
CA GLU A 83 -8.49 -4.78 -13.76
C GLU A 83 -9.26 -6.12 -13.95
N TYR A 84 -8.64 -7.24 -13.51
CA TYR A 84 -9.28 -8.57 -13.58
C TYR A 84 -9.86 -8.95 -12.21
N ASP A 85 -10.90 -8.24 -11.79
CA ASP A 85 -11.52 -8.32 -10.46
C ASP A 85 -12.10 -9.70 -10.12
N GLU A 86 -12.75 -10.37 -11.08
CA GLU A 86 -13.27 -11.73 -10.85
C GLU A 86 -12.16 -12.75 -10.57
N GLY A 87 -11.02 -12.59 -11.24
CA GLY A 87 -9.85 -13.42 -11.01
C GLY A 87 -9.20 -13.13 -9.66
N ALA A 88 -9.09 -11.86 -9.30
CA ALA A 88 -8.57 -11.40 -8.01
C ALA A 88 -9.43 -11.94 -6.86
N ALA A 89 -10.75 -11.76 -6.91
CA ALA A 89 -11.68 -12.24 -5.89
C ALA A 89 -11.58 -13.77 -5.66
N ARG A 90 -11.39 -14.55 -6.73
CA ARG A 90 -11.17 -16.00 -6.60
C ARG A 90 -9.88 -16.34 -5.89
N ASP A 91 -8.81 -15.62 -6.17
CA ASP A 91 -7.51 -15.83 -5.54
C ASP A 91 -7.53 -15.42 -4.07
N PHE A 92 -8.11 -14.27 -3.73
CA PHE A 92 -8.28 -13.86 -2.34
C PHE A 92 -9.14 -14.83 -1.54
N ALA A 93 -10.24 -15.32 -2.13
CA ALA A 93 -11.06 -16.34 -1.48
C ALA A 93 -10.29 -17.65 -1.24
N ALA A 94 -9.46 -18.06 -2.20
CA ALA A 94 -8.63 -19.25 -2.05
C ALA A 94 -7.53 -19.07 -0.99
N ALA A 95 -6.87 -17.92 -0.95
CA ALA A 95 -5.87 -17.58 0.07
C ALA A 95 -6.50 -17.58 1.47
N ALA A 96 -7.67 -16.95 1.63
CA ALA A 96 -8.41 -16.89 2.89
C ALA A 96 -8.89 -18.25 3.39
N LEU A 97 -9.16 -19.20 2.50
CA LEU A 97 -9.49 -20.58 2.90
C LEU A 97 -8.29 -21.34 3.46
N LEU A 98 -7.08 -20.99 3.03
CA LEU A 98 -5.83 -21.63 3.45
C LEU A 98 -5.28 -20.99 4.71
N ASP A 99 -5.32 -19.67 4.79
CA ASP A 99 -4.80 -18.89 5.90
C ASP A 99 -5.64 -17.61 6.10
N PRO A 100 -6.78 -17.73 6.81
CA PRO A 100 -7.70 -16.60 7.02
C PRO A 100 -7.15 -15.54 7.98
N GLU A 101 -6.16 -15.88 8.79
CA GLU A 101 -5.57 -14.95 9.76
C GLU A 101 -4.65 -13.94 9.06
N PHE A 102 -3.81 -14.41 8.11
CA PHE A 102 -2.88 -13.54 7.37
C PHE A 102 -3.46 -13.01 6.07
N PHE A 103 -4.42 -13.72 5.47
CA PHE A 103 -4.99 -13.34 4.16
C PHE A 103 -6.53 -13.32 4.22
N PRO A 104 -7.14 -12.41 5.00
CA PRO A 104 -8.59 -12.27 5.02
C PRO A 104 -9.13 -11.89 3.64
N VAL A 105 -10.39 -12.19 3.38
CA VAL A 105 -11.05 -11.71 2.15
C VAL A 105 -11.16 -10.19 2.22
N PRO A 106 -10.76 -9.45 1.17
CA PRO A 106 -10.83 -7.99 1.16
C PRO A 106 -12.23 -7.47 1.54
N THR A 107 -12.28 -6.55 2.49
CA THR A 107 -13.54 -5.97 2.99
C THR A 107 -14.08 -4.92 2.02
N PRO A 108 -15.30 -5.04 1.48
CA PRO A 108 -15.84 -4.08 0.53
C PRO A 108 -15.97 -2.66 1.13
N LEU A 109 -15.57 -1.66 0.36
CA LEU A 109 -15.69 -0.23 0.69
C LEU A 109 -16.39 0.50 -0.47
N ASP A 110 -17.66 0.85 -0.27
CA ASP A 110 -18.44 1.61 -1.23
C ASP A 110 -18.19 3.13 -1.10
N ASP A 111 -18.45 3.89 -2.18
CA ASP A 111 -18.22 5.32 -2.23
C ASP A 111 -19.01 6.07 -1.15
N GLN A 112 -20.26 5.67 -0.90
CA GLN A 112 -21.09 6.32 0.12
C GLN A 112 -20.50 6.18 1.53
N THR A 113 -19.99 5.01 1.87
CA THR A 113 -19.34 4.77 3.15
C THR A 113 -18.05 5.58 3.27
N LEU A 114 -17.28 5.63 2.21
CA LEU A 114 -16.03 6.38 2.16
C LEU A 114 -16.30 7.88 2.34
N ASP A 115 -17.22 8.46 1.56
CA ASP A 115 -17.62 9.88 1.67
C ASP A 115 -18.10 10.22 3.09
N GLN A 116 -18.89 9.34 3.71
CA GLN A 116 -19.36 9.52 5.09
C GLN A 116 -18.21 9.59 6.09
N VAL A 117 -17.21 8.71 5.97
CA VAL A 117 -16.05 8.71 6.87
C VAL A 117 -15.20 9.96 6.66
N VAL A 118 -14.90 10.31 5.41
CA VAL A 118 -14.17 11.54 5.08
C VAL A 118 -14.88 12.76 5.70
N GLN A 119 -16.19 12.89 5.49
CA GLN A 119 -16.95 13.99 6.04
C GLN A 119 -16.95 14.01 7.58
N GLN A 120 -17.08 12.85 8.22
CA GLN A 120 -16.99 12.73 9.70
C GLN A 120 -15.63 13.17 10.24
N VAL A 121 -14.53 12.78 9.57
CA VAL A 121 -13.19 13.22 9.94
C VAL A 121 -13.08 14.74 9.81
N LEU A 122 -13.44 15.30 8.67
CA LEU A 122 -13.40 16.74 8.44
C LEU A 122 -14.27 17.52 9.46
N ASP A 123 -15.45 17.02 9.79
CA ASP A 123 -16.33 17.66 10.77
C ASP A 123 -15.81 17.60 12.21
N SER A 124 -14.98 16.61 12.52
CA SER A 124 -14.31 16.47 13.83
C SER A 124 -13.17 17.46 14.04
N LEU A 125 -12.60 17.98 12.95
CA LEU A 125 -11.46 18.89 13.00
C LEU A 125 -11.87 20.28 13.52
N HIS A 126 -10.91 20.95 14.16
CA HIS A 126 -11.11 22.36 14.57
C HIS A 126 -11.44 23.23 13.33
N PRO A 127 -12.36 24.20 13.43
CA PRO A 127 -12.77 25.03 12.29
C PRO A 127 -11.64 25.70 11.52
N THR A 128 -10.57 26.10 12.21
CA THR A 128 -9.37 26.68 11.59
C THR A 128 -8.69 25.69 10.64
N LEU A 129 -8.51 24.43 11.07
CA LEU A 129 -7.91 23.38 10.21
C LEU A 129 -8.79 23.08 9.01
N ARG A 130 -10.10 23.00 9.22
CA ARG A 130 -11.07 22.78 8.14
C ARG A 130 -11.00 23.86 7.06
N ASN A 131 -10.77 25.12 7.47
CA ASN A 131 -10.59 26.22 6.52
C ASN A 131 -9.31 26.07 5.67
N TYR A 132 -8.22 25.54 6.24
CA TYR A 132 -7.00 25.28 5.48
C TYR A 132 -7.20 24.13 4.50
N LEU A 133 -7.91 23.07 4.92
CA LEU A 133 -8.22 21.91 4.07
C LEU A 133 -9.23 22.24 2.94
N ALA A 134 -9.90 23.36 2.96
CA ALA A 134 -10.84 23.75 1.91
C ALA A 134 -10.19 23.88 0.51
N ASN A 135 -8.86 24.02 0.45
CA ASN A 135 -8.09 24.09 -0.80
C ASN A 135 -7.27 22.81 -1.08
N VAL A 136 -7.42 21.78 -0.27
CA VAL A 136 -6.78 20.47 -0.44
C VAL A 136 -7.74 19.55 -1.17
N ALA A 137 -7.29 18.91 -2.24
CA ALA A 137 -8.07 17.86 -2.89
C ALA A 137 -7.96 16.57 -2.08
N ILE A 138 -9.08 15.93 -1.79
CA ILE A 138 -9.11 14.56 -1.23
C ILE A 138 -9.59 13.66 -2.36
N LEU A 139 -8.73 12.78 -2.83
CA LEU A 139 -9.01 11.85 -3.92
C LEU A 139 -9.08 10.42 -3.39
N VAL A 140 -9.91 9.62 -4.01
CA VAL A 140 -9.95 8.18 -3.80
C VAL A 140 -9.56 7.51 -5.09
N GLU A 141 -8.49 6.76 -5.02
CA GLU A 141 -7.93 6.03 -6.14
C GLU A 141 -7.97 4.54 -5.83
N GLU A 142 -8.01 3.70 -6.85
CA GLU A 142 -8.02 2.25 -6.64
C GLU A 142 -6.67 1.77 -6.07
N MET A 143 -5.56 2.25 -6.63
CA MET A 143 -4.19 1.89 -6.30
C MET A 143 -3.27 3.10 -6.46
N PRO A 144 -2.10 3.14 -5.79
CA PRO A 144 -1.11 4.19 -6.02
C PRO A 144 -0.55 4.10 -7.45
N SER A 145 -0.33 5.27 -8.07
CA SER A 145 0.32 5.36 -9.38
C SER A 145 1.85 5.22 -9.27
N ALA A 146 2.53 4.95 -10.39
CA ALA A 146 3.98 4.87 -10.42
C ALA A 146 4.64 6.19 -9.98
N GLU A 147 4.04 7.33 -10.34
CA GLU A 147 4.54 8.65 -9.97
C GLU A 147 4.51 8.85 -8.43
N VAL A 148 3.46 8.41 -7.77
CA VAL A 148 3.36 8.46 -6.30
C VAL A 148 4.40 7.57 -5.65
N LEU A 149 4.59 6.35 -6.16
CA LEU A 149 5.58 5.41 -5.61
C LEU A 149 7.02 5.89 -5.80
N ASP A 150 7.30 6.67 -6.84
CA ASP A 150 8.59 7.33 -7.04
C ASP A 150 8.85 8.47 -6.01
N GLU A 151 7.79 9.10 -5.51
CA GLU A 151 7.87 10.20 -4.54
C GLU A 151 7.91 9.72 -3.08
N VAL A 152 7.35 8.54 -2.78
CA VAL A 152 7.30 7.97 -1.42
C VAL A 152 8.38 6.89 -1.28
N PRO A 153 9.51 7.18 -0.60
CA PRO A 153 10.59 6.22 -0.46
C PRO A 153 10.12 4.91 0.20
N HIS A 154 10.52 3.80 -0.37
CA HIS A 154 10.22 2.45 0.13
C HIS A 154 8.74 2.07 0.17
N ALA A 155 7.85 2.85 -0.46
CA ALA A 155 6.44 2.50 -0.54
C ALA A 155 6.23 1.19 -1.30
N HIS A 156 5.45 0.29 -0.70
CA HIS A 156 5.02 -0.92 -1.38
C HIS A 156 3.68 -0.69 -2.09
N PRO A 157 3.55 -1.01 -3.39
CA PRO A 157 2.34 -0.70 -4.18
C PRO A 157 1.04 -1.26 -3.59
N PHE A 158 1.13 -2.42 -2.90
CA PHE A 158 -0.02 -3.10 -2.33
C PHE A 158 -0.29 -2.78 -0.86
N GLU A 159 0.57 -1.98 -0.21
CA GLU A 159 0.48 -1.68 1.23
C GLU A 159 0.26 -0.20 1.52
N LEU A 160 0.66 0.71 0.61
CA LEU A 160 0.45 2.14 0.78
C LEU A 160 -1.06 2.45 0.84
N LEU A 161 -1.54 2.98 1.96
CA LEU A 161 -2.97 3.23 2.22
C LEU A 161 -3.42 4.62 1.81
N GLY A 162 -2.51 5.60 1.87
CA GLY A 162 -2.72 6.97 1.46
C GLY A 162 -1.41 7.64 1.06
N SER A 163 -1.49 8.86 0.56
CA SER A 163 -0.34 9.72 0.34
C SER A 163 -0.75 11.18 0.30
N PHE A 164 0.14 12.05 0.75
CA PHE A 164 0.03 13.49 0.58
C PHE A 164 1.02 13.95 -0.50
N SER A 165 0.58 14.77 -1.43
CA SER A 165 1.42 15.41 -2.43
C SER A 165 1.17 16.91 -2.51
N GLY A 166 2.23 17.66 -2.78
CA GLY A 166 2.20 19.12 -2.87
C GLY A 166 2.82 19.81 -1.65
N PRO A 167 2.79 21.16 -1.62
CA PRO A 167 3.40 21.92 -0.52
C PRO A 167 2.61 21.76 0.77
N SER A 168 3.32 21.50 1.87
CA SER A 168 2.74 21.50 3.21
C SER A 168 2.33 22.92 3.63
N LEU A 169 1.46 23.01 4.63
CA LEU A 169 1.05 24.29 5.20
C LEU A 169 2.23 25.05 5.85
N ALA A 170 3.21 24.31 6.38
CA ALA A 170 4.42 24.88 6.97
C ALA A 170 5.36 25.51 5.93
N GLU A 171 5.41 24.94 4.74
CA GLU A 171 6.23 25.44 3.60
C GLU A 171 5.55 26.59 2.85
N SER A 172 4.24 26.58 2.80
CA SER A 172 3.48 27.71 2.28
C SER A 172 3.50 28.80 3.36
N ASP A 173 4.19 29.92 3.15
CA ASP A 173 4.27 31.10 4.05
C ASP A 173 2.89 31.64 4.49
N GLY A 174 1.96 30.81 4.84
CA GLY A 174 0.62 31.01 5.45
C GLY A 174 -0.26 32.11 4.84
N LEU A 175 0.24 32.91 3.90
CA LEU A 175 -0.39 34.16 3.44
C LEU A 175 -0.25 34.47 1.94
N GLN A 176 0.42 33.65 1.16
CA GLN A 176 0.46 33.88 -0.27
C GLN A 176 -0.57 32.99 -0.98
N PRO A 177 -1.52 33.60 -1.72
CA PRO A 177 -2.34 32.80 -2.65
C PRO A 177 -1.36 32.15 -3.63
N VAL A 178 -1.41 30.79 -3.71
CA VAL A 178 -0.68 30.03 -4.72
C VAL A 178 -0.91 30.72 -6.06
N THR A 179 0.13 31.31 -6.61
CA THR A 179 0.01 31.97 -7.91
C THR A 179 -0.28 30.88 -8.92
N ALA A 180 -1.39 31.00 -9.62
CA ALA A 180 -2.18 30.01 -10.34
C ALA A 180 -1.46 29.20 -11.45
N TRP A 181 -0.13 29.16 -11.50
CA TRP A 181 0.59 28.59 -12.63
C TRP A 181 1.79 27.68 -12.28
N SER A 182 2.11 27.42 -11.02
CA SER A 182 3.35 26.70 -10.69
C SER A 182 3.26 25.62 -9.61
N ALA A 183 2.10 25.35 -9.03
CA ALA A 183 1.97 24.23 -8.11
C ALA A 183 0.63 23.52 -8.32
N MET A 184 0.66 22.21 -8.43
CA MET A 184 -0.53 21.40 -8.28
C MET A 184 -1.13 21.68 -6.89
N PRO A 185 -2.45 21.73 -6.75
CA PRO A 185 -3.06 21.90 -5.44
C PRO A 185 -2.59 20.76 -4.53
N PRO A 186 -2.38 21.03 -3.23
CA PRO A 186 -2.07 19.96 -2.27
C PRO A 186 -3.18 18.91 -2.35
N THR A 187 -2.78 17.65 -2.41
CA THR A 187 -3.68 16.53 -2.65
C THR A 187 -3.41 15.44 -1.63
N ILE A 188 -4.47 14.93 -1.05
CA ILE A 188 -4.48 13.71 -0.23
C ILE A 188 -5.13 12.62 -1.07
N SER A 189 -4.42 11.55 -1.34
CA SER A 189 -4.93 10.35 -2.03
C SER A 189 -5.14 9.22 -1.03
N ILE A 190 -6.25 8.51 -1.17
CA ILE A 190 -6.61 7.32 -0.39
C ILE A 190 -6.72 6.14 -1.34
N TYR A 191 -6.03 5.03 -1.04
CA TYR A 191 -5.96 3.86 -1.91
C TYR A 191 -6.93 2.78 -1.47
N ARG A 192 -8.08 2.73 -2.14
CA ARG A 192 -9.24 1.90 -1.79
C ARG A 192 -8.89 0.42 -1.66
N ARG A 193 -8.22 -0.17 -2.67
CA ARG A 193 -7.94 -1.62 -2.69
C ARG A 193 -6.97 -2.03 -1.59
N ASN A 194 -5.99 -1.19 -1.29
CA ASN A 194 -5.05 -1.45 -0.21
C ASN A 194 -5.77 -1.46 1.14
N LEU A 195 -6.62 -0.46 1.41
CA LEU A 195 -7.45 -0.43 2.62
C LEU A 195 -8.37 -1.65 2.73
N GLN A 196 -9.01 -2.06 1.63
CA GLN A 196 -9.88 -3.24 1.61
C GLN A 196 -9.14 -4.53 1.96
N ARG A 197 -7.87 -4.67 1.55
CA ARG A 197 -7.02 -5.85 1.83
C ARG A 197 -6.42 -5.81 3.22
N PHE A 198 -6.06 -4.62 3.71
CA PHE A 198 -5.47 -4.44 5.04
C PHE A 198 -6.42 -4.83 6.16
N ALA A 199 -7.71 -4.54 6.02
CA ALA A 199 -8.68 -4.64 7.09
C ALA A 199 -9.33 -6.03 7.21
N ASP A 200 -9.30 -6.60 8.40
CA ASP A 200 -10.12 -7.75 8.77
C ASP A 200 -11.50 -7.29 9.26
N GLY A 201 -12.36 -7.00 8.29
CA GLY A 201 -13.75 -6.62 8.50
C GLY A 201 -14.01 -5.11 8.56
N ARG A 202 -15.31 -4.78 8.58
CA ARG A 202 -15.79 -3.41 8.38
C ARG A 202 -15.35 -2.44 9.47
N GLU A 203 -15.29 -2.88 10.73
CA GLU A 203 -14.94 -2.00 11.84
C GLU A 203 -13.49 -1.53 11.72
N GLN A 204 -12.57 -2.48 11.46
CA GLN A 204 -11.17 -2.16 11.25
C GLN A 204 -10.98 -1.30 9.99
N LEU A 205 -11.68 -1.61 8.88
CA LEU A 205 -11.62 -0.81 7.66
C LEU A 205 -11.97 0.66 7.90
N LEU A 206 -13.03 0.93 8.66
CA LEU A 206 -13.46 2.31 8.95
C LEU A 206 -12.51 3.01 9.93
N ALA A 207 -11.90 2.28 10.84
CA ALA A 207 -10.89 2.81 11.75
C ALA A 207 -9.63 3.18 10.96
N GLU A 208 -9.14 2.27 10.11
CA GLU A 208 -7.96 2.48 9.29
C GLU A 208 -8.12 3.64 8.31
N LEU A 209 -9.25 3.72 7.63
CA LEU A 209 -9.55 4.85 6.75
C LEU A 209 -9.48 6.21 7.49
N ARG A 210 -9.93 6.24 8.76
CA ARG A 210 -9.82 7.47 9.57
C ARG A 210 -8.39 7.78 9.95
N ILE A 211 -7.62 6.78 10.35
CA ILE A 211 -6.20 6.92 10.72
C ILE A 211 -5.43 7.41 9.49
N THR A 212 -5.54 6.73 8.36
CA THR A 212 -4.89 7.11 7.10
C THR A 212 -5.22 8.56 6.71
N LEU A 213 -6.49 8.95 6.75
CA LEU A 213 -6.86 10.32 6.40
C LEU A 213 -6.27 11.36 7.37
N LEU A 214 -6.24 11.07 8.68
CA LEU A 214 -5.65 11.95 9.68
C LEU A 214 -4.12 12.02 9.56
N HIS A 215 -3.48 10.92 9.19
CA HIS A 215 -2.06 10.83 8.90
C HIS A 215 -1.70 11.76 7.73
N GLU A 216 -2.39 11.65 6.60
CA GLU A 216 -2.15 12.50 5.43
C GLU A 216 -2.47 13.99 5.68
N ILE A 217 -3.49 14.27 6.51
CA ILE A 217 -3.74 15.63 7.00
C ILE A 217 -2.57 16.13 7.85
N GLY A 218 -1.94 15.25 8.62
CA GLY A 218 -0.74 15.58 9.41
C GLY A 218 0.43 15.99 8.51
N HIS A 219 0.70 15.26 7.44
CA HIS A 219 1.71 15.64 6.44
C HIS A 219 1.39 16.98 5.76
N PHE A 220 0.15 17.20 5.40
CA PHE A 220 -0.29 18.53 4.93
C PHE A 220 0.03 19.64 5.93
N LEU A 221 -0.11 19.40 7.24
CA LEU A 221 0.20 20.37 8.29
C LEU A 221 1.72 20.56 8.50
N GLY A 222 2.55 19.70 7.95
CA GLY A 222 4.00 19.71 8.04
C GLY A 222 4.54 18.87 9.20
N LEU A 223 3.76 17.90 9.69
CA LEU A 223 4.22 16.91 10.67
C LEU A 223 5.05 15.83 9.93
N ASP A 224 6.11 15.37 10.57
CA ASP A 224 6.90 14.24 10.11
C ASP A 224 6.39 12.91 10.73
N GLU A 225 7.01 11.78 10.34
CA GLU A 225 6.61 10.44 10.80
C GLU A 225 6.73 10.30 12.33
N ASP A 226 7.79 10.88 12.94
CA ASP A 226 7.98 10.83 14.38
C ASP A 226 6.87 11.60 15.11
N ASP A 227 6.50 12.77 14.59
CA ASP A 227 5.39 13.58 15.08
C ASP A 227 4.04 12.86 14.98
N LEU A 228 3.81 12.10 13.91
CA LEU A 228 2.58 11.34 13.68
C LEU A 228 2.50 10.13 14.60
N ALA A 229 3.60 9.37 14.75
CA ALA A 229 3.69 8.23 15.65
C ALA A 229 3.43 8.62 17.12
N GLU A 230 3.98 9.76 17.59
CA GLU A 230 3.69 10.30 18.94
C GLU A 230 2.20 10.59 19.17
N ARG A 231 1.43 10.78 18.13
CA ARG A 231 -0.03 11.04 18.16
C ARG A 231 -0.89 9.81 17.91
N GLY A 232 -0.25 8.65 17.68
CA GLY A 232 -0.93 7.39 17.37
C GLY A 232 -1.62 7.41 16.00
N LEU A 233 -0.96 8.01 15.02
CA LEU A 233 -1.39 8.10 13.63
C LEU A 233 -0.42 7.37 12.69
N ASP A 234 0.35 6.43 13.20
CA ASP A 234 1.27 5.54 12.49
C ASP A 234 0.57 4.27 11.95
#